data_625d85411ae44ffcc18e817c20751f6d
#
_entry.id   625d85411ae44ffcc18e817c20751f6d
#
_cell.length_a   1.000
_cell.length_b   1.000
_cell.length_c   1.000
_cell.angle_alpha   90.00
_cell.angle_beta   90.00
_cell.angle_gamma   90.00
#
_symmetry.space_group_name_H-M   'P 1'
#
loop_
_entity.id
_entity.type
_entity.pdbx_description
1 polymer ?
#
loop_
_entity_poly.entity_id
_entity_poly.type
_entity_poly.pdbx_seq_one_letter_code
_entity_poly.pdbx_strand_id
1 'polypeptide(L)'
;MTGRRSARKMKRVRLNSKVRKAFRGRSRGFTMVEVVIAMLLLGIIGVAVLTSLSYASTVLIITDRRATAESLAKTQMEYVKSQNYTSAPSGGVANYTKITDIPDGYTIWSVNRDGDAVNDGSDDPIIGIPWDSGNNTDEYYDDGLQKIKLIVSYYILRYDATTQKSIEVVQNYTLEDYKRNPIIGG
;
A
#
# COMPACT_ATOMS: atom_id res chain seq x y z
N MET A 1 93.22 2.98 -17.02
CA MET A 1 92.05 3.76 -16.66
C MET A 1 91.24 2.90 -15.68
N THR A 2 91.32 3.25 -14.43
CA THR A 2 90.80 2.45 -13.28
C THR A 2 89.44 3.04 -12.84
N GLY A 3 88.36 2.28 -13.03
CA GLY A 3 87.06 2.64 -12.60
C GLY A 3 86.77 2.17 -11.15
N ARG A 4 86.73 3.10 -10.19
CA ARG A 4 86.33 2.84 -8.77
C ARG A 4 84.85 2.61 -8.71
N ARG A 5 84.45 1.38 -8.30
CA ARG A 5 83.07 1.06 -7.87
C ARG A 5 82.87 1.51 -6.41
N SER A 6 82.07 2.53 -6.21
CA SER A 6 81.62 3.01 -4.90
C SER A 6 80.54 2.05 -4.36
N ALA A 7 80.92 1.33 -3.28
CA ALA A 7 79.96 0.47 -2.56
C ALA A 7 79.11 1.32 -1.60
N ARG A 8 77.81 1.53 -1.94
CA ARG A 8 76.83 2.14 -1.03
C ARG A 8 76.55 1.19 0.14
N LYS A 9 77.01 1.53 1.33
CA LYS A 9 76.64 0.89 2.56
C LYS A 9 75.17 1.17 2.90
N MET A 10 74.30 0.17 2.76
CA MET A 10 72.94 0.23 3.28
C MET A 10 72.97 0.22 4.82
N LYS A 11 72.60 1.35 5.40
CA LYS A 11 72.31 1.44 6.84
C LYS A 11 71.06 0.62 7.14
N ARG A 12 71.24 -0.56 7.80
CA ARG A 12 70.12 -1.31 8.37
C ARG A 12 69.54 -0.48 9.53
N VAL A 13 68.34 0.05 9.31
CA VAL A 13 67.57 0.69 10.37
C VAL A 13 67.16 -0.42 11.32
N ARG A 14 67.76 -0.44 12.51
CA ARG A 14 67.32 -1.31 13.62
C ARG A 14 65.97 -0.78 14.12
N LEU A 15 64.88 -1.36 13.68
CA LEU A 15 63.59 -1.11 14.27
C LEU A 15 63.61 -1.45 15.75
N ASN A 16 63.31 -0.45 16.53
CA ASN A 16 63.35 -0.43 17.99
C ASN A 16 62.45 -1.52 18.56
N SER A 17 62.97 -2.50 19.24
CA SER A 17 62.26 -3.68 19.82
C SER A 17 61.19 -3.31 20.84
N LYS A 18 61.11 -2.06 21.26
CA LYS A 18 60.10 -1.54 22.19
C LYS A 18 58.72 -1.44 21.56
N VAL A 19 58.59 -1.30 20.22
CA VAL A 19 57.27 -1.20 19.52
C VAL A 19 56.58 -2.56 19.42
N ARG A 20 57.33 -3.66 19.46
CA ARG A 20 56.74 -5.02 19.40
C ARG A 20 56.08 -5.52 20.68
N LYS A 21 56.29 -4.86 21.84
CA LYS A 21 55.71 -5.28 23.13
C LYS A 21 54.33 -4.67 23.37
N ALA A 22 53.91 -3.63 22.64
CA ALA A 22 52.66 -2.97 22.87
C ALA A 22 51.44 -3.73 22.28
N PHE A 23 51.63 -4.69 21.36
CA PHE A 23 50.54 -5.46 20.74
C PHE A 23 50.36 -6.88 21.27
N ARG A 24 51.03 -7.23 22.38
CA ARG A 24 50.67 -8.43 23.14
C ARG A 24 49.47 -8.11 24.03
N GLY A 25 48.34 -7.76 23.39
CA GLY A 25 47.03 -7.71 24.03
C GLY A 25 46.78 -9.08 24.66
N ARG A 26 46.71 -9.12 25.99
CA ARG A 26 46.24 -10.26 26.74
C ARG A 26 44.90 -10.66 26.15
N SER A 27 44.86 -11.75 25.38
CA SER A 27 43.58 -12.40 25.01
C SER A 27 42.97 -12.91 26.32
N ARG A 28 42.20 -12.04 26.98
CA ARG A 28 41.32 -12.46 28.06
C ARG A 28 40.24 -13.29 27.38
N GLY A 29 40.25 -14.59 27.63
CA GLY A 29 39.13 -15.45 27.22
C GLY A 29 37.83 -14.90 27.82
N PHE A 30 36.72 -15.02 27.09
CA PHE A 30 35.40 -14.65 27.60
C PHE A 30 35.10 -15.42 28.88
N THR A 31 34.57 -14.74 29.87
CA THR A 31 34.11 -15.40 31.11
C THR A 31 32.80 -16.15 30.78
N MET A 32 32.54 -17.25 31.48
CA MET A 32 31.28 -18.02 31.27
C MET A 32 30.04 -17.13 31.47
N VAL A 33 30.09 -16.16 32.39
CA VAL A 33 29.03 -15.20 32.65
C VAL A 33 28.79 -14.27 31.45
N GLU A 34 29.87 -13.80 30.82
CA GLU A 34 29.80 -12.92 29.64
C GLU A 34 29.13 -13.63 28.45
N VAL A 35 29.44 -14.92 28.24
CA VAL A 35 28.78 -15.73 27.20
C VAL A 35 27.29 -15.90 27.47
N VAL A 36 26.91 -16.15 28.74
CA VAL A 36 25.48 -16.28 29.10
C VAL A 36 24.75 -14.97 28.88
N ILE A 37 25.32 -13.82 29.29
CA ILE A 37 24.73 -12.51 29.07
C ILE A 37 24.60 -12.21 27.56
N ALA A 38 25.64 -12.52 26.80
CA ALA A 38 25.62 -12.31 25.34
C ALA A 38 24.52 -13.14 24.67
N MET A 39 24.32 -14.40 25.04
CA MET A 39 23.25 -15.26 24.54
C MET A 39 21.86 -14.73 24.91
N LEU A 40 21.69 -14.23 26.14
CA LEU A 40 20.44 -13.64 26.60
C LEU A 40 20.09 -12.38 25.79
N LEU A 41 21.05 -11.48 25.61
CA LEU A 41 20.87 -10.28 24.78
C LEU A 41 20.58 -10.63 23.33
N LEU A 42 21.27 -11.62 22.76
CA LEU A 42 21.03 -12.09 21.41
C LEU A 42 19.61 -12.67 21.26
N GLY A 43 19.12 -13.39 22.26
CA GLY A 43 17.75 -13.92 22.30
C GLY A 43 16.71 -12.80 22.28
N ILE A 44 16.88 -11.76 23.10
CA ILE A 44 15.96 -10.62 23.15
C ILE A 44 15.94 -9.88 21.78
N ILE A 45 17.11 -9.62 21.21
CA ILE A 45 17.22 -8.97 19.90
C ILE A 45 16.59 -9.83 18.82
N GLY A 46 16.82 -11.14 18.84
CA GLY A 46 16.23 -12.09 17.89
C GLY A 46 14.71 -12.06 17.90
N VAL A 47 14.08 -12.09 19.07
CA VAL A 47 12.61 -11.98 19.22
C VAL A 47 12.12 -10.63 18.68
N ALA A 48 12.77 -9.53 19.02
CA ALA A 48 12.37 -8.20 18.55
C ALA A 48 12.42 -8.09 17.02
N VAL A 49 13.45 -8.63 16.37
CA VAL A 49 13.59 -8.63 14.90
C VAL A 49 12.50 -9.48 14.25
N LEU A 50 12.25 -10.69 14.76
CA LEU A 50 11.22 -11.59 14.23
C LEU A 50 9.82 -10.95 14.34
N THR A 51 9.50 -10.32 15.47
CA THR A 51 8.24 -9.63 15.68
C THR A 51 8.07 -8.46 14.71
N SER A 52 9.12 -7.67 14.52
CA SER A 52 9.10 -6.54 13.56
C SER A 52 8.90 -7.02 12.12
N LEU A 53 9.52 -8.12 11.72
CA LEU A 53 9.38 -8.69 10.38
C LEU A 53 7.96 -9.21 10.14
N SER A 54 7.37 -9.88 11.13
CA SER A 54 5.98 -10.37 11.05
C SER A 54 4.99 -9.20 10.88
N TYR A 55 5.19 -8.11 11.63
CA TYR A 55 4.37 -6.92 11.50
C TYR A 55 4.52 -6.26 10.12
N ALA A 56 5.74 -6.13 9.62
CA ALA A 56 6.02 -5.57 8.30
C ALA A 56 5.32 -6.38 7.18
N SER A 57 5.33 -7.70 7.25
CA SER A 57 4.64 -8.57 6.28
C SER A 57 3.13 -8.32 6.27
N THR A 58 2.51 -8.16 7.44
CA THR A 58 1.07 -7.87 7.55
C THR A 58 0.72 -6.51 6.92
N VAL A 59 1.52 -5.47 7.18
CA VAL A 59 1.32 -4.14 6.60
C VAL A 59 1.44 -4.17 5.08
N LEU A 60 2.40 -4.93 4.54
CA LEU A 60 2.55 -5.07 3.08
C LEU A 60 1.32 -5.68 2.43
N ILE A 61 0.74 -6.75 3.00
CA ILE A 61 -0.47 -7.39 2.47
C ILE A 61 -1.65 -6.42 2.47
N ILE A 62 -1.84 -5.66 3.55
CA ILE A 62 -2.92 -4.67 3.65
C ILE A 62 -2.74 -3.56 2.60
N THR A 63 -1.51 -3.08 2.43
CA THR A 63 -1.20 -2.02 1.46
C THR A 63 -1.43 -2.49 0.03
N ASP A 64 -1.03 -3.72 -0.30
CA ASP A 64 -1.22 -4.32 -1.62
C ASP A 64 -2.72 -4.46 -1.95
N ARG A 65 -3.51 -4.98 -1.03
CA ARG A 65 -4.96 -5.08 -1.20
C ARG A 65 -5.63 -3.71 -1.41
N ARG A 66 -5.19 -2.69 -0.68
CA ARG A 66 -5.68 -1.33 -0.85
C ARG A 66 -5.28 -0.75 -2.21
N ALA A 67 -4.05 -0.96 -2.66
CA ALA A 67 -3.60 -0.51 -3.97
C ALA A 67 -4.38 -1.17 -5.10
N THR A 68 -4.70 -2.46 -4.98
CA THR A 68 -5.56 -3.18 -5.92
C THR A 68 -6.97 -2.60 -5.94
N ALA A 69 -7.58 -2.33 -4.76
CA ALA A 69 -8.91 -1.71 -4.68
C ALA A 69 -8.94 -0.32 -5.33
N GLU A 70 -7.91 0.48 -5.11
CA GLU A 70 -7.74 1.79 -5.75
C GLU A 70 -7.62 1.67 -7.28
N SER A 71 -6.83 0.72 -7.76
CA SER A 71 -6.68 0.45 -9.20
C SER A 71 -8.00 0.02 -9.83
N LEU A 72 -8.75 -0.87 -9.18
CA LEU A 72 -10.06 -1.32 -9.63
C LEU A 72 -11.07 -0.17 -9.69
N ALA A 73 -11.11 0.69 -8.66
CA ALA A 73 -11.99 1.84 -8.63
C ALA A 73 -11.69 2.81 -9.79
N LYS A 74 -10.40 3.08 -10.06
CA LYS A 74 -9.98 3.92 -11.20
C LYS A 74 -10.37 3.29 -12.54
N THR A 75 -10.09 2.00 -12.73
CA THR A 75 -10.43 1.26 -13.94
C THR A 75 -11.94 1.28 -14.20
N GLN A 76 -12.74 1.02 -13.16
CA GLN A 76 -14.20 1.10 -13.27
C GLN A 76 -14.66 2.51 -13.59
N MET A 77 -14.09 3.53 -12.99
CA MET A 77 -14.46 4.93 -13.27
C MET A 77 -14.12 5.31 -14.71
N GLU A 78 -12.95 4.93 -15.21
CA GLU A 78 -12.57 5.15 -16.61
C GLU A 78 -13.49 4.39 -17.57
N TYR A 79 -13.84 3.16 -17.21
CA TYR A 79 -14.79 2.37 -18.00
C TYR A 79 -16.17 3.04 -18.07
N VAL A 80 -16.70 3.54 -16.95
CA VAL A 80 -17.96 4.30 -16.95
C VAL A 80 -17.83 5.58 -17.79
N LYS A 81 -16.72 6.28 -17.71
CA LYS A 81 -16.49 7.49 -18.54
C LYS A 81 -16.41 7.18 -20.03
N SER A 82 -15.92 6.01 -20.42
CA SER A 82 -15.83 5.58 -21.81
C SER A 82 -17.19 5.17 -22.42
N GLN A 83 -18.18 4.81 -21.59
CA GLN A 83 -19.52 4.47 -22.06
C GLN A 83 -20.24 5.72 -22.58
N ASN A 84 -21.24 5.52 -23.46
CA ASN A 84 -22.10 6.60 -23.88
C ASN A 84 -22.80 7.24 -22.69
N TYR A 85 -23.03 8.55 -22.78
CA TYR A 85 -23.80 9.24 -21.76
C TYR A 85 -25.24 8.76 -21.79
N THR A 86 -25.77 8.29 -20.67
CA THR A 86 -27.16 7.87 -20.52
C THR A 86 -27.85 8.92 -19.66
N SER A 87 -28.84 9.62 -20.20
CA SER A 87 -29.63 10.58 -19.41
C SER A 87 -30.43 9.85 -18.35
N ALA A 88 -30.41 10.36 -17.14
CA ALA A 88 -31.26 9.86 -16.07
C ALA A 88 -32.71 10.32 -16.32
N PRO A 89 -33.71 9.46 -16.08
CA PRO A 89 -35.12 9.88 -16.09
C PRO A 89 -35.36 10.90 -14.96
N SER A 90 -36.41 11.72 -15.10
CA SER A 90 -36.80 12.69 -14.06
C SER A 90 -36.95 11.98 -12.70
N GLY A 91 -36.25 12.49 -11.70
CA GLY A 91 -36.20 11.88 -10.38
C GLY A 91 -35.41 10.56 -10.25
N GLY A 92 -34.89 10.03 -11.38
CA GLY A 92 -34.17 8.76 -11.44
C GLY A 92 -32.65 8.88 -11.45
N VAL A 93 -32.03 7.81 -11.86
CA VAL A 93 -30.56 7.66 -11.97
C VAL A 93 -30.20 7.07 -13.33
N ALA A 94 -28.99 7.37 -13.79
CA ALA A 94 -28.44 6.73 -14.99
C ALA A 94 -27.73 5.43 -14.61
N ASN A 95 -27.86 4.42 -15.47
CA ASN A 95 -27.23 3.13 -15.24
C ASN A 95 -26.08 2.92 -16.23
N TYR A 96 -24.92 2.50 -15.70
CA TYR A 96 -23.73 2.16 -16.45
C TYR A 96 -23.30 0.74 -16.15
N THR A 97 -22.64 0.10 -17.11
CA THR A 97 -22.17 -1.27 -16.91
C THR A 97 -20.93 -1.34 -16.05
N LYS A 98 -20.78 -2.46 -15.36
CA LYS A 98 -19.64 -2.80 -14.54
C LYS A 98 -18.58 -3.53 -15.37
N ILE A 99 -17.30 -3.44 -14.99
CA ILE A 99 -16.26 -4.31 -15.53
C ILE A 99 -16.53 -5.76 -15.11
N THR A 100 -16.18 -6.70 -15.96
CA THR A 100 -16.41 -8.14 -15.71
C THR A 100 -15.24 -8.86 -15.06
N ASP A 101 -14.02 -8.30 -15.18
CA ASP A 101 -12.79 -8.90 -14.65
C ASP A 101 -12.48 -8.29 -13.28
N ILE A 102 -13.19 -8.79 -12.26
CA ILE A 102 -12.98 -8.40 -10.86
C ILE A 102 -12.29 -9.56 -10.15
N PRO A 103 -11.10 -9.36 -9.56
CA PRO A 103 -10.41 -10.40 -8.81
C PRO A 103 -11.20 -10.89 -7.60
N ASP A 104 -11.00 -12.16 -7.24
CA ASP A 104 -11.63 -12.74 -6.04
C ASP A 104 -11.32 -11.94 -4.77
N GLY A 105 -12.34 -11.78 -3.95
CA GLY A 105 -12.25 -11.04 -2.69
C GLY A 105 -12.42 -9.53 -2.83
N TYR A 106 -12.79 -9.04 -4.03
CA TYR A 106 -13.17 -7.65 -4.28
C TYR A 106 -14.59 -7.57 -4.79
N THR A 107 -15.30 -6.52 -4.39
CA THR A 107 -16.65 -6.23 -4.88
C THR A 107 -16.74 -4.74 -5.21
N ILE A 108 -17.28 -4.40 -6.39
CA ILE A 108 -17.50 -3.02 -6.82
C ILE A 108 -18.99 -2.75 -6.77
N TRP A 109 -19.35 -1.65 -6.15
CA TRP A 109 -20.73 -1.18 -6.09
C TRP A 109 -20.78 0.36 -6.11
N SER A 110 -21.95 0.92 -6.34
CA SER A 110 -22.20 2.35 -6.36
C SER A 110 -23.21 2.74 -5.29
N VAL A 111 -23.30 4.02 -5.02
CA VAL A 111 -24.20 4.60 -4.01
C VAL A 111 -25.33 5.32 -4.72
N ASN A 112 -26.57 5.13 -4.26
CA ASN A 112 -27.72 5.89 -4.71
C ASN A 112 -27.68 7.34 -4.17
N ARG A 113 -28.69 8.12 -4.53
CA ARG A 113 -28.82 9.51 -4.09
C ARG A 113 -28.86 9.66 -2.57
N ASP A 114 -29.51 8.75 -1.88
CA ASP A 114 -29.67 8.77 -0.41
C ASP A 114 -28.41 8.33 0.33
N GLY A 115 -27.40 7.89 -0.42
CA GLY A 115 -26.13 7.41 0.13
C GLY A 115 -26.14 5.92 0.44
N ASP A 116 -27.23 5.22 0.15
CA ASP A 116 -27.33 3.80 0.33
C ASP A 116 -26.58 3.03 -0.76
N ALA A 117 -26.01 1.93 -0.38
CA ALA A 117 -25.38 1.02 -1.31
C ALA A 117 -26.43 0.41 -2.23
N VAL A 118 -26.23 0.56 -3.52
CA VAL A 118 -26.94 -0.25 -4.48
C VAL A 118 -26.17 -1.56 -4.59
N ASN A 119 -26.64 -2.53 -3.85
CA ASN A 119 -25.96 -3.81 -3.68
C ASN A 119 -27.01 -4.91 -3.48
N ASP A 120 -27.66 -5.33 -4.55
CA ASP A 120 -28.50 -6.52 -4.50
C ASP A 120 -27.97 -7.66 -5.39
N GLY A 121 -26.74 -7.55 -5.91
CA GLY A 121 -26.10 -8.63 -6.64
C GLY A 121 -24.84 -8.27 -7.40
N SER A 122 -24.20 -9.28 -8.00
CA SER A 122 -22.99 -9.12 -8.80
C SER A 122 -23.23 -8.33 -10.09
N ASP A 123 -24.49 -8.23 -10.54
CA ASP A 123 -24.89 -7.66 -11.83
C ASP A 123 -25.45 -6.24 -11.72
N ASP A 124 -25.42 -5.64 -10.51
CA ASP A 124 -25.93 -4.29 -10.30
C ASP A 124 -25.19 -3.24 -11.13
N PRO A 125 -25.93 -2.32 -11.75
CA PRO A 125 -25.32 -1.26 -12.54
C PRO A 125 -24.56 -0.27 -11.64
N ILE A 126 -23.62 0.43 -12.25
CA ILE A 126 -23.02 1.61 -11.65
C ILE A 126 -23.96 2.80 -11.88
N ILE A 127 -24.27 3.50 -10.82
CA ILE A 127 -25.25 4.59 -10.83
C ILE A 127 -24.56 5.93 -11.09
N GLY A 128 -25.09 6.67 -12.06
CA GLY A 128 -24.82 8.08 -12.26
C GLY A 128 -25.97 8.93 -11.70
N ILE A 129 -25.66 9.73 -10.70
CA ILE A 129 -26.63 10.61 -10.03
C ILE A 129 -26.57 11.98 -10.70
N PRO A 130 -27.69 12.51 -11.28
CA PRO A 130 -27.70 13.85 -11.81
C PRO A 130 -27.23 14.87 -10.78
N TRP A 131 -26.31 15.74 -11.20
CA TRP A 131 -25.85 16.84 -10.36
C TRP A 131 -26.88 17.96 -10.39
N ASP A 132 -27.51 18.20 -9.26
CA ASP A 132 -28.41 19.35 -9.09
C ASP A 132 -27.58 20.63 -8.91
N SER A 133 -27.74 21.58 -9.82
CA SER A 133 -27.08 22.89 -9.74
C SER A 133 -27.68 23.82 -8.69
N GLY A 134 -28.49 23.31 -7.74
CA GLY A 134 -28.96 24.07 -6.59
C GLY A 134 -30.26 24.86 -6.84
N ASN A 135 -30.95 24.58 -7.92
CA ASN A 135 -32.30 25.13 -8.16
C ASN A 135 -33.32 24.23 -7.43
N ASN A 136 -33.65 24.61 -6.23
CA ASN A 136 -34.45 23.97 -5.20
C ASN A 136 -35.87 23.57 -5.62
N THR A 137 -36.00 22.86 -6.74
CA THR A 137 -37.22 22.20 -7.16
C THR A 137 -37.07 20.71 -6.92
N ASP A 138 -38.04 20.08 -6.31
CA ASP A 138 -38.10 18.65 -5.98
C ASP A 138 -37.95 17.72 -7.21
N GLU A 139 -37.73 18.27 -8.36
CA GLU A 139 -37.62 17.61 -9.66
C GLU A 139 -36.19 17.74 -10.16
N TYR A 140 -35.41 16.70 -9.90
CA TYR A 140 -34.00 16.60 -10.34
C TYR A 140 -33.98 16.30 -11.86
N TYR A 141 -33.48 17.26 -12.61
CA TYR A 141 -33.22 17.11 -14.03
C TYR A 141 -31.76 16.79 -14.29
N ASP A 142 -31.51 15.91 -15.24
CA ASP A 142 -30.17 15.62 -15.73
C ASP A 142 -29.76 16.71 -16.73
N ASP A 143 -29.06 17.73 -16.26
CA ASP A 143 -28.53 18.85 -17.06
C ASP A 143 -27.22 18.50 -17.79
N GLY A 144 -26.87 17.24 -17.85
CA GLY A 144 -25.70 16.75 -18.56
C GLY A 144 -24.46 16.59 -17.68
N LEU A 145 -24.60 16.69 -16.37
CA LEU A 145 -23.54 16.37 -15.41
C LEU A 145 -24.05 15.36 -14.38
N GLN A 146 -23.36 14.24 -14.27
CA GLN A 146 -23.69 13.19 -13.31
C GLN A 146 -22.53 12.91 -12.38
N LYS A 147 -22.83 12.83 -11.09
CA LYS A 147 -21.89 12.39 -10.05
C LYS A 147 -21.92 10.87 -9.98
N ILE A 148 -20.75 10.25 -9.97
CA ILE A 148 -20.58 8.82 -9.82
C ILE A 148 -19.76 8.58 -8.55
N LYS A 149 -20.31 7.79 -7.64
CA LYS A 149 -19.63 7.38 -6.42
C LYS A 149 -19.48 5.87 -6.40
N LEU A 150 -18.24 5.42 -6.57
CA LEU A 150 -17.84 4.03 -6.55
C LEU A 150 -17.29 3.64 -5.18
N ILE A 151 -17.63 2.44 -4.74
CA ILE A 151 -17.05 1.83 -3.57
C ILE A 151 -16.52 0.45 -3.95
N VAL A 152 -15.26 0.21 -3.64
CA VAL A 152 -14.63 -1.10 -3.78
C VAL A 152 -14.42 -1.67 -2.39
N SER A 153 -15.13 -2.75 -2.10
CA SER A 153 -15.00 -3.50 -0.85
C SER A 153 -14.01 -4.64 -1.00
N TYR A 154 -13.19 -4.86 0.01
CA TYR A 154 -12.21 -5.94 0.06
C TYR A 154 -11.99 -6.42 1.50
N TYR A 155 -11.53 -7.66 1.66
CA TYR A 155 -11.28 -8.25 2.97
C TYR A 155 -9.82 -8.14 3.35
N ILE A 156 -9.58 -7.81 4.62
CA ILE A 156 -8.27 -7.92 5.26
C ILE A 156 -8.35 -8.86 6.45
N LEU A 157 -7.29 -9.62 6.69
CA LEU A 157 -7.17 -10.41 7.91
C LEU A 157 -6.62 -9.52 9.03
N ARG A 158 -7.36 -9.42 10.12
CA ARG A 158 -6.94 -8.72 11.32
C ARG A 158 -6.90 -9.70 12.49
N TYR A 159 -5.81 -9.68 13.25
CA TYR A 159 -5.74 -10.46 14.48
C TYR A 159 -6.56 -9.79 15.58
N ASP A 160 -7.52 -10.53 16.10
CA ASP A 160 -8.32 -10.10 17.27
C ASP A 160 -7.66 -10.66 18.54
N ALA A 161 -7.11 -9.76 19.35
CA ALA A 161 -6.42 -10.11 20.58
C ALA A 161 -7.38 -10.71 21.65
N THR A 162 -8.67 -10.42 21.56
CA THR A 162 -9.68 -10.92 22.51
C THR A 162 -10.02 -12.39 22.25
N THR A 163 -10.18 -12.74 20.98
CA THR A 163 -10.54 -14.10 20.55
C THR A 163 -9.32 -14.95 20.20
N GLN A 164 -8.14 -14.34 20.12
CA GLN A 164 -6.88 -14.94 19.67
C GLN A 164 -6.98 -15.60 18.27
N LYS A 165 -7.83 -15.06 17.41
CA LYS A 165 -8.07 -15.55 16.04
C LYS A 165 -7.90 -14.44 15.02
N SER A 166 -7.53 -14.83 13.81
CA SER A 166 -7.62 -13.94 12.67
C SER A 166 -9.07 -13.83 12.22
N ILE A 167 -9.57 -12.61 12.17
CA ILE A 167 -10.92 -12.29 11.68
C ILE A 167 -10.79 -11.56 10.33
N GLU A 168 -11.74 -11.83 9.45
CA GLU A 168 -11.89 -11.07 8.22
C GLU A 168 -12.63 -9.77 8.50
N VAL A 169 -12.05 -8.66 8.08
CA VAL A 169 -12.65 -7.34 8.22
C VAL A 169 -12.81 -6.73 6.83
N VAL A 170 -14.04 -6.31 6.53
CA VAL A 170 -14.33 -5.59 5.29
C VAL A 170 -13.75 -4.19 5.37
N GLN A 171 -13.04 -3.79 4.32
CA GLN A 171 -12.54 -2.43 4.10
C GLN A 171 -13.12 -1.90 2.80
N ASN A 172 -13.38 -0.60 2.76
CA ASN A 172 -13.95 0.07 1.61
C ASN A 172 -12.99 1.15 1.11
N TYR A 173 -12.79 1.16 -0.21
CA TYR A 173 -12.14 2.26 -0.90
C TYR A 173 -13.20 3.01 -1.71
N THR A 174 -13.32 4.32 -1.51
CA THR A 174 -14.32 5.15 -2.18
C THR A 174 -13.66 6.08 -3.18
N LEU A 175 -14.22 6.15 -4.38
CA LEU A 175 -13.84 7.08 -5.44
C LEU A 175 -15.07 7.81 -5.94
N GLU A 176 -15.00 9.14 -6.00
CA GLU A 176 -16.04 9.99 -6.56
C GLU A 176 -15.51 10.76 -7.76
N ASP A 177 -16.31 10.84 -8.82
CA ASP A 177 -15.97 11.61 -10.02
C ASP A 177 -17.25 12.01 -10.77
N TYR A 178 -17.08 12.80 -11.82
CA TYR A 178 -18.19 13.32 -12.62
C TYR A 178 -18.11 12.83 -14.07
N LYS A 179 -19.27 12.49 -14.62
CA LYS A 179 -19.45 12.20 -16.04
C LYS A 179 -20.25 13.31 -16.69
N ARG A 180 -19.70 13.89 -17.74
CA ARG A 180 -20.33 14.97 -18.50
C ARG A 180 -20.92 14.47 -19.82
N ASN A 181 -22.06 15.00 -20.19
CA ASN A 181 -22.61 14.80 -21.52
C ASN A 181 -21.77 15.59 -22.54
N PRO A 182 -21.16 14.92 -23.53
CA PRO A 182 -20.33 15.60 -24.53
C PRO A 182 -21.12 16.53 -25.46
N ILE A 183 -22.45 16.38 -25.55
CA ILE A 183 -23.30 17.12 -26.48
C ILE A 183 -23.73 18.49 -25.91
N ILE A 184 -23.79 18.65 -24.59
CA ILE A 184 -24.30 19.86 -23.90
C ILE A 184 -23.19 20.88 -23.62
N GLY A 185 -21.97 20.63 -24.02
CA GLY A 185 -20.80 21.45 -23.68
C GLY A 185 -20.07 22.10 -24.86
N GLY A 186 -20.72 22.27 -25.99
CA GLY A 186 -20.21 22.95 -27.19
C GLY A 186 -20.74 24.37 -27.31
#